data_a4e877aebc77e473d14ac4d21ffb77b2
#
_entry.id   a4e877aebc77e473d14ac4d21ffb77b2
#
_cell.length_a   1.000
_cell.length_b   1.000
_cell.length_c   1.000
_cell.angle_alpha   90.00
_cell.angle_beta   90.00
_cell.angle_gamma   90.00
#
_symmetry.space_group_name_H-M   'P 1'
#
loop_
_entity.id
_entity.type
_entity.pdbx_description
1 polymer ?
#
loop_
_entity_poly.entity_id
_entity_poly.type
_entity_poly.pdbx_seq_one_letter_code
_entity_poly.pdbx_strand_id
1 'polypeptide(L)'
;MSNNKTFRRIGVLTSGGDAPGMNAAIRAVVRSAFSRNIEVMGIYCGYKGLIENDMKLLTPRDVSNIINHGGTMLYSDRCDEFKTEAGLALAVENCHKNNIDGIVTIGGDGTFRGATDLSRLGIPCIGIPGTIDNDVSASDYTIGFDTAKNTVLEMVDRLRDTCESHARCSVVEVKGRNAGYIALECGIASGATGIAVGEIPFNKEELINRIEALSKKGRRHFIIIASEGLGATYTEELATDIQKITGIDTRFARLAHVQRGGRPTNTDRVVATLMGDKAVDLLVDGKYNLVVCQKKGQICAVEMEYAFALDRIVKGKATEEEILGYEPEYRAALLAEAEEIKAGMNNLYDVAKIMAL
;
A
#
# COMPACT_ATOMS: atom_id res chain seq x y z
N MET A 1 33.00 -13.53 3.98
CA MET A 1 33.15 -13.59 5.45
C MET A 1 31.86 -13.02 6.04
N SER A 2 31.00 -13.85 6.61
CA SER A 2 29.77 -13.37 7.27
C SER A 2 30.17 -12.62 8.53
N ASN A 3 30.05 -11.29 8.51
CA ASN A 3 30.09 -10.50 9.73
C ASN A 3 28.88 -10.90 10.56
N ASN A 4 29.06 -11.76 11.55
CA ASN A 4 28.04 -12.12 12.52
C ASN A 4 27.79 -10.89 13.41
N LYS A 5 27.06 -9.88 12.89
CA LYS A 5 26.61 -8.74 13.69
C LYS A 5 25.52 -9.27 14.61
N THR A 6 25.79 -9.34 15.90
CA THR A 6 24.78 -9.76 16.88
C THR A 6 23.88 -8.57 17.16
N PHE A 7 22.63 -8.64 16.72
CA PHE A 7 21.60 -7.63 17.03
C PHE A 7 21.17 -7.77 18.49
N ARG A 8 21.33 -6.72 19.28
CA ARG A 8 20.89 -6.67 20.69
C ARG A 8 19.66 -5.79 20.84
N ARG A 9 19.57 -4.74 20.02
CA ARG A 9 18.44 -3.81 20.06
C ARG A 9 18.14 -3.34 18.64
N ILE A 10 16.87 -3.41 18.25
CA ILE A 10 16.37 -2.92 16.96
C ILE A 10 15.36 -1.80 17.17
N GLY A 11 15.26 -0.90 16.20
CA GLY A 11 14.20 0.09 16.11
C GLY A 11 13.00 -0.45 15.31
N VAL A 12 11.80 0.03 15.60
CA VAL A 12 10.62 -0.14 14.73
C VAL A 12 9.93 1.20 14.59
N LEU A 13 9.59 1.58 13.35
CA LEU A 13 8.84 2.79 13.05
C LEU A 13 7.77 2.54 11.98
N THR A 14 6.76 3.40 11.98
CA THR A 14 5.79 3.53 10.89
C THR A 14 5.95 4.90 10.24
N SER A 15 5.91 4.98 8.92
CA SER A 15 6.09 6.23 8.18
C SER A 15 5.17 6.29 6.96
N GLY A 16 4.79 7.48 6.57
CA GLY A 16 3.86 7.71 5.46
C GLY A 16 2.39 7.66 5.89
N GLY A 17 1.50 7.22 5.00
CA GLY A 17 0.09 7.06 5.34
C GLY A 17 -0.15 5.83 6.19
N ASP A 18 -1.03 5.96 7.18
CA ASP A 18 -1.45 4.84 8.00
C ASP A 18 -2.25 3.81 7.20
N ALA A 19 -2.16 2.55 7.62
CA ALA A 19 -2.89 1.44 7.03
C ALA A 19 -3.35 0.46 8.11
N PRO A 20 -4.58 -0.08 8.02
CA PRO A 20 -5.07 -1.08 8.97
C PRO A 20 -4.20 -2.34 8.91
N GLY A 21 -3.64 -2.74 10.05
CA GLY A 21 -2.68 -3.85 10.14
C GLY A 21 -1.26 -3.41 10.50
N MET A 22 -0.91 -2.12 10.42
CA MET A 22 0.39 -1.63 10.90
C MET A 22 0.64 -2.03 12.36
N ASN A 23 -0.36 -1.93 13.23
CA ASN A 23 -0.26 -2.35 14.62
C ASN A 23 0.01 -3.86 14.77
N ALA A 24 -0.55 -4.69 13.88
CA ALA A 24 -0.27 -6.12 13.88
C ALA A 24 1.20 -6.40 13.49
N ALA A 25 1.75 -5.65 12.52
CA ALA A 25 3.15 -5.73 12.14
C ALA A 25 4.09 -5.27 13.27
N ILE A 26 3.81 -4.13 13.92
CA ILE A 26 4.57 -3.65 15.10
C ILE A 26 4.57 -4.73 16.20
N ARG A 27 3.38 -5.28 16.51
CA ARG A 27 3.25 -6.34 17.49
C ARG A 27 4.09 -7.57 17.14
N ALA A 28 4.11 -7.97 15.88
CA ALA A 28 4.89 -9.11 15.43
C ALA A 28 6.38 -8.85 15.58
N VAL A 29 6.88 -7.70 15.15
CA VAL A 29 8.29 -7.30 15.31
C VAL A 29 8.70 -7.35 16.78
N VAL A 30 7.92 -6.73 17.68
CA VAL A 30 8.24 -6.70 19.13
C VAL A 30 8.26 -8.09 19.72
N ARG A 31 7.27 -8.93 19.42
CA ARG A 31 7.20 -10.30 20.00
C ARG A 31 8.25 -11.24 19.42
N SER A 32 8.50 -11.14 18.13
CA SER A 32 9.52 -11.92 17.43
C SER A 32 10.93 -11.58 17.95
N ALA A 33 11.26 -10.29 18.10
CA ALA A 33 12.51 -9.84 18.65
C ALA A 33 12.67 -10.29 20.13
N PHE A 34 11.63 -10.11 20.93
CA PHE A 34 11.64 -10.52 22.35
C PHE A 34 11.90 -12.02 22.53
N SER A 35 11.32 -12.87 21.68
CA SER A 35 11.55 -14.32 21.73
C SER A 35 13.01 -14.73 21.42
N ARG A 36 13.78 -13.81 20.85
CA ARG A 36 15.21 -13.95 20.50
C ARG A 36 16.13 -13.15 21.44
N ASN A 37 15.59 -12.63 22.55
CA ASN A 37 16.29 -11.78 23.52
C ASN A 37 16.83 -10.48 22.89
N ILE A 38 16.10 -9.91 21.92
CA ILE A 38 16.41 -8.63 21.27
C ILE A 38 15.45 -7.58 21.80
N GLU A 39 15.98 -6.46 22.26
CA GLU A 39 15.21 -5.30 22.70
C GLU A 39 14.66 -4.52 21.50
N VAL A 40 13.49 -3.90 21.65
CA VAL A 40 12.86 -3.12 20.58
C VAL A 40 12.58 -1.69 21.05
N MET A 41 13.15 -0.71 20.33
CA MET A 41 12.82 0.70 20.47
C MET A 41 11.69 1.05 19.50
N GLY A 42 10.52 1.41 20.03
CA GLY A 42 9.45 2.02 19.25
C GLY A 42 9.80 3.49 18.99
N ILE A 43 9.88 3.87 17.72
CA ILE A 43 10.21 5.23 17.28
C ILE A 43 8.90 5.91 16.90
N TYR A 44 8.50 6.97 17.60
CA TYR A 44 7.25 7.67 17.38
C TYR A 44 7.34 8.62 16.18
N CYS A 45 6.23 8.86 15.49
CA CYS A 45 6.14 9.77 14.35
C CYS A 45 7.15 9.49 13.21
N GLY A 46 7.58 8.23 13.06
CA GLY A 46 8.45 7.79 11.96
C GLY A 46 9.84 8.43 11.99
N TYR A 47 10.31 8.89 10.84
CA TYR A 47 11.66 9.49 10.73
C TYR A 47 11.81 10.80 11.50
N LYS A 48 10.73 11.53 11.75
CA LYS A 48 10.75 12.73 12.60
C LYS A 48 11.18 12.38 14.02
N GLY A 49 10.54 11.39 14.62
CA GLY A 49 10.91 10.94 15.95
C GLY A 49 12.31 10.34 16.03
N LEU A 50 12.83 9.78 14.93
CA LEU A 50 14.20 9.33 14.86
C LEU A 50 15.19 10.51 14.96
N ILE A 51 14.88 11.65 14.29
CA ILE A 51 15.66 12.90 14.40
C ILE A 51 15.51 13.53 15.78
N GLU A 52 14.29 13.64 16.29
CA GLU A 52 13.97 14.27 17.58
C GLU A 52 14.33 13.40 18.79
N ASN A 53 14.76 12.15 18.56
CA ASN A 53 15.04 11.15 19.60
C ASN A 53 13.80 10.79 20.44
N ASP A 54 12.60 10.83 19.81
CA ASP A 54 11.35 10.44 20.45
C ASP A 54 11.11 8.93 20.30
N MET A 55 11.61 8.19 21.28
CA MET A 55 11.64 6.73 21.28
C MET A 55 11.35 6.15 22.65
N LYS A 56 10.75 4.96 22.66
CA LYS A 56 10.48 4.21 23.90
C LYS A 56 10.87 2.75 23.73
N LEU A 57 11.48 2.16 24.75
CA LEU A 57 11.67 0.72 24.83
C LEU A 57 10.31 0.03 24.96
N LEU A 58 10.00 -0.85 24.01
CA LEU A 58 8.75 -1.59 23.95
C LEU A 58 8.92 -3.00 24.54
N THR A 59 7.89 -3.42 25.27
CA THR A 59 7.76 -4.78 25.82
C THR A 59 6.59 -5.51 25.14
N PRO A 60 6.51 -6.86 25.24
CA PRO A 60 5.35 -7.60 24.79
C PRO A 60 4.02 -7.14 25.39
N ARG A 61 4.06 -6.47 26.58
CA ARG A 61 2.87 -5.91 27.22
C ARG A 61 2.37 -4.65 26.53
N ASP A 62 3.28 -3.78 26.07
CA ASP A 62 2.92 -2.55 25.35
C ASP A 62 2.14 -2.85 24.06
N VAL A 63 2.38 -4.01 23.44
CA VAL A 63 1.75 -4.43 22.19
C VAL A 63 0.68 -5.53 22.36
N SER A 64 0.23 -5.78 23.59
CA SER A 64 -0.65 -6.96 23.88
C SER A 64 -2.03 -6.85 23.21
N ASN A 65 -2.63 -5.67 23.13
CA ASN A 65 -4.01 -5.46 22.69
C ASN A 65 -4.16 -4.62 21.42
N ILE A 66 -3.11 -4.51 20.59
CA ILE A 66 -3.13 -3.62 19.42
C ILE A 66 -3.44 -4.32 18.10
N ILE A 67 -3.43 -5.64 18.04
CA ILE A 67 -3.57 -6.41 16.79
C ILE A 67 -4.87 -6.10 16.02
N ASN A 68 -5.92 -5.74 16.73
CA ASN A 68 -7.24 -5.43 16.16
C ASN A 68 -7.52 -3.93 16.04
N HIS A 69 -6.55 -3.08 16.35
CA HIS A 69 -6.70 -1.63 16.23
C HIS A 69 -6.20 -1.14 14.87
N GLY A 70 -7.00 -0.28 14.23
CA GLY A 70 -6.58 0.47 13.05
C GLY A 70 -5.56 1.56 13.40
N GLY A 71 -5.07 2.25 12.37
CA GLY A 71 -4.01 3.24 12.54
C GLY A 71 -2.68 2.63 12.97
N THR A 72 -1.85 3.42 13.63
CA THR A 72 -0.55 3.00 14.16
C THR A 72 -0.30 3.56 15.55
N MET A 73 0.08 2.70 16.51
CA MET A 73 0.40 3.12 17.88
C MET A 73 1.68 3.97 17.98
N LEU A 74 2.54 3.90 16.96
CA LEU A 74 3.77 4.67 16.88
C LEU A 74 3.58 6.01 16.17
N TYR A 75 2.36 6.30 15.75
CA TYR A 75 2.02 7.48 14.95
C TYR A 75 2.81 7.54 13.63
N SER A 76 2.52 8.50 12.79
CA SER A 76 3.20 8.71 11.53
C SER A 76 3.19 10.19 11.19
N ASP A 77 4.33 10.73 10.75
CA ASP A 77 4.43 12.10 10.31
C ASP A 77 5.28 12.20 9.04
N ARG A 78 5.15 13.31 8.32
CA ARG A 78 6.03 13.65 7.21
C ARG A 78 7.22 14.41 7.77
N CYS A 79 8.41 14.06 7.30
CA CYS A 79 9.65 14.69 7.76
C CYS A 79 10.52 15.07 6.56
N ASP A 80 10.39 16.31 6.11
CA ASP A 80 11.25 16.81 5.02
C ASP A 80 12.70 17.04 5.48
N GLU A 81 12.92 17.32 6.76
CA GLU A 81 14.25 17.44 7.37
C GLU A 81 15.06 16.14 7.21
N PHE A 82 14.41 14.97 7.29
CA PHE A 82 15.07 13.67 7.10
C PHE A 82 15.68 13.48 5.70
N LYS A 83 15.25 14.27 4.71
CA LYS A 83 15.82 14.25 3.35
C LYS A 83 17.11 15.06 3.23
N THR A 84 17.50 15.76 4.28
CA THR A 84 18.73 16.56 4.33
C THR A 84 19.88 15.76 4.93
N GLU A 85 21.13 16.09 4.54
CA GLU A 85 22.32 15.47 5.15
C GLU A 85 22.38 15.66 6.67
N ALA A 86 21.97 16.83 7.17
CA ALA A 86 21.94 17.14 8.58
C ALA A 86 20.91 16.28 9.33
N GLY A 87 19.70 16.15 8.81
CA GLY A 87 18.66 15.30 9.41
C GLY A 87 19.03 13.82 9.40
N LEU A 88 19.64 13.33 8.32
CA LEU A 88 20.15 11.96 8.26
C LEU A 88 21.29 11.73 9.27
N ALA A 89 22.20 12.68 9.41
CA ALA A 89 23.30 12.60 10.40
C ALA A 89 22.75 12.52 11.84
N LEU A 90 21.77 13.36 12.19
CA LEU A 90 21.08 13.32 13.50
C LEU A 90 20.37 12.00 13.74
N ALA A 91 19.68 11.46 12.71
CA ALA A 91 19.01 10.17 12.79
C ALA A 91 20.01 9.03 13.11
N VAL A 92 21.16 9.00 12.42
CA VAL A 92 22.23 8.02 12.65
C VAL A 92 22.85 8.19 14.04
N GLU A 93 23.12 9.44 14.46
CA GLU A 93 23.62 9.73 15.81
C GLU A 93 22.67 9.20 16.87
N ASN A 94 21.37 9.44 16.73
CA ASN A 94 20.35 8.96 17.67
C ASN A 94 20.23 7.43 17.66
N CYS A 95 20.44 6.76 16.52
CA CYS A 95 20.55 5.30 16.50
C CYS A 95 21.72 4.82 17.35
N HIS A 96 22.91 5.41 17.18
CA HIS A 96 24.09 5.05 17.97
C HIS A 96 23.92 5.36 19.45
N LYS A 97 23.38 6.53 19.79
CA LYS A 97 23.11 6.96 21.18
C LYS A 97 22.17 5.99 21.91
N ASN A 98 21.19 5.42 21.21
CA ASN A 98 20.25 4.45 21.76
C ASN A 98 20.67 2.99 21.55
N ASN A 99 21.87 2.74 21.04
CA ASN A 99 22.40 1.41 20.72
C ASN A 99 21.46 0.61 19.78
N ILE A 100 20.88 1.25 18.79
CA ILE A 100 20.03 0.62 17.79
C ILE A 100 20.94 0.00 16.71
N ASP A 101 20.92 -1.31 16.59
CA ASP A 101 21.76 -2.09 15.67
C ASP A 101 21.15 -2.18 14.25
N GLY A 102 19.84 -1.99 14.12
CA GLY A 102 19.09 -2.00 12.87
C GLY A 102 17.65 -1.56 13.06
N ILE A 103 16.94 -1.26 11.99
CA ILE A 103 15.57 -0.73 12.03
C ILE A 103 14.63 -1.52 11.12
N VAL A 104 13.44 -1.86 11.63
CA VAL A 104 12.31 -2.30 10.81
C VAL A 104 11.43 -1.09 10.52
N THR A 105 11.25 -0.78 9.24
CA THR A 105 10.43 0.34 8.77
C THR A 105 9.14 -0.18 8.14
N ILE A 106 7.98 0.33 8.57
CA ILE A 106 6.67 -0.10 8.07
C ILE A 106 6.04 1.07 7.32
N GLY A 107 5.77 0.90 6.03
CA GLY A 107 5.19 1.95 5.20
C GLY A 107 5.29 1.67 3.71
N GLY A 108 5.19 2.71 2.88
CA GLY A 108 5.27 2.62 1.42
C GLY A 108 6.63 3.03 0.85
N ASP A 109 6.65 3.35 -0.44
CA ASP A 109 7.84 3.73 -1.23
C ASP A 109 8.71 4.81 -0.55
N GLY A 110 8.11 5.89 -0.07
CA GLY A 110 8.84 6.96 0.63
C GLY A 110 9.55 6.48 1.90
N THR A 111 8.94 5.54 2.62
CA THR A 111 9.52 4.94 3.82
C THR A 111 10.75 4.09 3.48
N PHE A 112 10.68 3.33 2.37
CA PHE A 112 11.79 2.48 1.94
C PHE A 112 12.97 3.31 1.41
N ARG A 113 12.73 4.45 0.76
CA ARG A 113 13.79 5.38 0.37
C ARG A 113 14.57 5.86 1.59
N GLY A 114 13.87 6.31 2.64
CA GLY A 114 14.52 6.69 3.89
C GLY A 114 15.27 5.53 4.56
N ALA A 115 14.74 4.30 4.50
CA ALA A 115 15.43 3.11 4.99
C ALA A 115 16.72 2.83 4.21
N THR A 116 16.71 3.03 2.89
CA THR A 116 17.90 2.88 2.03
C THR A 116 18.96 3.92 2.40
N ASP A 117 18.57 5.17 2.65
CA ASP A 117 19.51 6.23 3.03
C ASP A 117 20.16 5.93 4.37
N LEU A 118 19.40 5.46 5.39
CA LEU A 118 19.97 4.99 6.65
C LEU A 118 20.92 3.81 6.46
N SER A 119 20.55 2.88 5.60
CA SER A 119 21.36 1.69 5.34
C SER A 119 22.71 2.04 4.70
N ARG A 120 22.74 3.01 3.80
CA ARG A 120 23.99 3.54 3.22
C ARG A 120 24.88 4.20 4.25
N LEU A 121 24.30 4.72 5.33
CA LEU A 121 25.01 5.31 6.47
C LEU A 121 25.34 4.30 7.58
N GLY A 122 25.13 3.01 7.32
CA GLY A 122 25.55 1.93 8.21
C GLY A 122 24.51 1.45 9.22
N ILE A 123 23.26 1.91 9.15
CA ILE A 123 22.14 1.42 9.96
C ILE A 123 21.35 0.38 9.14
N PRO A 124 21.48 -0.93 9.42
CA PRO A 124 20.74 -1.98 8.70
C PRO A 124 19.23 -1.77 8.76
N CYS A 125 18.54 -1.79 7.61
CA CYS A 125 17.10 -1.62 7.56
C CYS A 125 16.39 -2.76 6.83
N ILE A 126 15.18 -3.10 7.32
CA ILE A 126 14.22 -3.98 6.64
C ILE A 126 12.90 -3.21 6.47
N GLY A 127 12.37 -3.21 5.25
CA GLY A 127 11.08 -2.62 4.93
C GLY A 127 9.94 -3.64 5.01
N ILE A 128 8.78 -3.22 5.56
CA ILE A 128 7.52 -3.96 5.52
C ILE A 128 6.48 -3.09 4.78
N PRO A 129 5.85 -3.59 3.69
CA PRO A 129 4.91 -2.80 2.91
C PRO A 129 3.59 -2.60 3.67
N GLY A 130 3.42 -1.41 4.25
CA GLY A 130 2.22 -0.95 4.96
C GLY A 130 1.58 0.21 4.21
N THR A 131 0.70 -0.08 3.26
CA THR A 131 -0.07 0.88 2.47
C THR A 131 -1.34 0.23 1.95
N ILE A 132 -2.45 0.98 1.93
CA ILE A 132 -3.71 0.49 1.38
C ILE A 132 -3.70 0.45 -0.15
N ASP A 133 -2.78 1.17 -0.80
CA ASP A 133 -2.80 1.44 -2.24
C ASP A 133 -2.36 0.22 -3.07
N ASN A 134 -1.75 -0.79 -2.46
CA ASN A 134 -1.11 -1.97 -3.08
C ASN A 134 -0.12 -1.59 -4.20
N ASP A 135 0.58 -0.46 -4.00
CA ASP A 135 1.42 0.19 -5.01
C ASP A 135 2.93 -0.08 -4.86
N VAL A 136 3.29 -1.12 -4.12
CA VAL A 136 4.67 -1.64 -4.00
C VAL A 136 4.82 -2.82 -4.96
N SER A 137 5.33 -2.56 -6.16
CA SER A 137 5.35 -3.52 -7.28
C SER A 137 6.07 -4.84 -6.97
N ALA A 138 7.00 -4.84 -6.02
CA ALA A 138 7.72 -6.02 -5.58
C ALA A 138 6.91 -6.99 -4.70
N SER A 139 5.68 -6.63 -4.32
CA SER A 139 4.82 -7.45 -3.47
C SER A 139 3.41 -7.57 -4.06
N ASP A 140 2.87 -8.78 -4.12
CA ASP A 140 1.49 -9.02 -4.55
C ASP A 140 0.48 -8.41 -3.56
N TYR A 141 0.92 -8.15 -2.32
CA TYR A 141 0.05 -7.69 -1.26
C TYR A 141 0.76 -6.70 -0.34
N THR A 142 0.06 -5.63 0.03
CA THR A 142 0.49 -4.67 1.04
C THR A 142 -0.48 -4.62 2.21
N ILE A 143 0.04 -4.44 3.44
CA ILE A 143 -0.77 -4.42 4.67
C ILE A 143 -1.75 -3.24 4.63
N GLY A 144 -3.03 -3.56 4.84
CA GLY A 144 -4.14 -2.60 4.83
C GLY A 144 -4.99 -2.64 3.56
N PHE A 145 -4.53 -3.27 2.49
CA PHE A 145 -5.22 -3.35 1.22
C PHE A 145 -6.56 -4.08 1.31
N ASP A 146 -6.61 -5.24 1.97
CA ASP A 146 -7.85 -6.02 2.11
C ASP A 146 -8.88 -5.28 2.97
N THR A 147 -8.45 -4.66 4.07
CA THR A 147 -9.34 -3.85 4.91
C THR A 147 -9.92 -2.66 4.15
N ALA A 148 -9.09 -1.97 3.36
CA ALA A 148 -9.54 -0.85 2.55
C ALA A 148 -10.58 -1.29 1.51
N LYS A 149 -10.39 -2.43 0.85
CA LYS A 149 -11.38 -3.00 -0.08
C LYS A 149 -12.69 -3.34 0.61
N ASN A 150 -12.65 -3.97 1.78
CA ASN A 150 -13.87 -4.29 2.54
C ASN A 150 -14.62 -3.02 2.96
N THR A 151 -13.91 -1.95 3.33
CA THR A 151 -14.53 -0.65 3.61
C THR A 151 -15.22 -0.08 2.37
N VAL A 152 -14.58 -0.15 1.20
CA VAL A 152 -15.19 0.29 -0.07
C VAL A 152 -16.45 -0.51 -0.37
N LEU A 153 -16.41 -1.84 -0.25
CA LEU A 153 -17.56 -2.70 -0.53
C LEU A 153 -18.74 -2.36 0.38
N GLU A 154 -18.51 -2.19 1.69
CA GLU A 154 -19.57 -1.77 2.62
C GLU A 154 -20.22 -0.44 2.21
N MET A 155 -19.43 0.54 1.80
CA MET A 155 -19.96 1.84 1.36
C MET A 155 -20.68 1.73 0.02
N VAL A 156 -20.18 0.95 -0.92
CA VAL A 156 -20.80 0.72 -2.23
C VAL A 156 -22.15 0.00 -2.08
N ASP A 157 -22.25 -0.99 -1.21
CA ASP A 157 -23.51 -1.68 -0.94
C ASP A 157 -24.57 -0.73 -0.38
N ARG A 158 -24.21 0.14 0.57
CA ARG A 158 -25.10 1.19 1.08
C ARG A 158 -25.55 2.18 -0.01
N LEU A 159 -24.64 2.56 -0.92
CA LEU A 159 -24.97 3.41 -2.06
C LEU A 159 -25.88 2.68 -3.06
N ARG A 160 -25.69 1.39 -3.24
CA ARG A 160 -26.53 0.56 -4.12
C ARG A 160 -27.98 0.56 -3.66
N ASP A 161 -28.24 0.35 -2.37
CA ASP A 161 -29.61 0.33 -1.82
C ASP A 161 -30.37 1.62 -2.16
N THR A 162 -29.73 2.77 -2.01
CA THR A 162 -30.36 4.04 -2.35
C THR A 162 -30.47 4.28 -3.86
N CYS A 163 -29.45 3.83 -4.65
CA CYS A 163 -29.52 3.91 -6.11
C CYS A 163 -30.66 3.08 -6.68
N GLU A 164 -30.90 1.89 -6.13
CA GLU A 164 -31.99 1.02 -6.57
C GLU A 164 -33.36 1.65 -6.22
N SER A 165 -33.51 2.17 -5.00
CA SER A 165 -34.74 2.80 -4.53
C SER A 165 -35.15 3.98 -5.39
N HIS A 166 -34.19 4.77 -5.86
CA HIS A 166 -34.44 6.03 -6.57
C HIS A 166 -34.16 5.98 -8.08
N ALA A 167 -33.82 4.81 -8.64
CA ALA A 167 -33.43 4.66 -10.05
C ALA A 167 -32.26 5.58 -10.45
N ARG A 168 -31.14 5.50 -9.70
CA ARG A 168 -29.98 6.40 -9.80
C ARG A 168 -28.74 5.71 -10.30
N CYS A 169 -27.80 6.53 -10.74
CA CYS A 169 -26.40 6.15 -10.95
C CYS A 169 -25.53 6.77 -9.83
N SER A 170 -24.54 6.01 -9.34
CA SER A 170 -23.53 6.52 -8.42
C SER A 170 -22.13 6.29 -8.97
N VAL A 171 -21.33 7.37 -9.05
CA VAL A 171 -19.92 7.30 -9.39
C VAL A 171 -19.13 7.41 -8.08
N VAL A 172 -18.38 6.36 -7.72
CA VAL A 172 -17.69 6.25 -6.43
C VAL A 172 -16.19 6.36 -6.65
N GLU A 173 -15.60 7.41 -6.09
CA GLU A 173 -14.15 7.59 -6.10
C GLU A 173 -13.51 6.86 -4.93
N VAL A 174 -12.51 6.05 -5.24
CA VAL A 174 -11.75 5.28 -4.25
C VAL A 174 -10.29 5.67 -4.27
N LYS A 175 -9.60 5.49 -3.14
CA LYS A 175 -8.16 5.69 -3.02
C LYS A 175 -7.37 4.65 -3.80
N GLY A 176 -6.07 4.87 -3.87
CA GLY A 176 -5.10 4.05 -4.59
C GLY A 176 -3.95 4.88 -5.16
N ARG A 177 -3.95 6.20 -4.94
CA ARG A 177 -3.01 7.13 -5.57
C ARG A 177 -3.01 6.96 -7.10
N ASN A 178 -1.88 6.50 -7.66
CA ASN A 178 -1.72 6.22 -9.08
C ASN A 178 -1.91 4.74 -9.41
N ALA A 179 -2.37 3.91 -8.46
CA ALA A 179 -2.62 2.49 -8.64
C ALA A 179 -4.12 2.20 -8.60
N GLY A 180 -4.62 1.52 -9.61
CA GLY A 180 -6.04 1.22 -9.79
C GLY A 180 -6.53 -0.05 -9.09
N TYR A 181 -5.71 -0.73 -8.30
CA TYR A 181 -6.05 -2.05 -7.72
C TYR A 181 -7.30 -2.04 -6.85
N ILE A 182 -7.45 -1.04 -5.96
CA ILE A 182 -8.66 -0.92 -5.12
C ILE A 182 -9.90 -0.74 -6.01
N ALA A 183 -9.82 0.16 -6.99
CA ALA A 183 -10.95 0.41 -7.89
C ALA A 183 -11.32 -0.83 -8.71
N LEU A 184 -10.32 -1.54 -9.21
CA LEU A 184 -10.50 -2.72 -10.06
C LEU A 184 -11.11 -3.89 -9.27
N GLU A 185 -10.51 -4.26 -8.14
CA GLU A 185 -10.99 -5.39 -7.35
C GLU A 185 -12.36 -5.11 -6.69
N CYS A 186 -12.56 -3.89 -6.15
CA CYS A 186 -13.86 -3.50 -5.62
C CYS A 186 -14.92 -3.38 -6.72
N GLY A 187 -14.54 -2.97 -7.92
CA GLY A 187 -15.45 -2.93 -9.07
C GLY A 187 -15.94 -4.31 -9.48
N ILE A 188 -15.03 -5.29 -9.51
CA ILE A 188 -15.39 -6.70 -9.76
C ILE A 188 -16.28 -7.22 -8.63
N ALA A 189 -15.83 -7.08 -7.38
CA ALA A 189 -16.51 -7.64 -6.21
C ALA A 189 -17.89 -7.03 -5.95
N SER A 190 -18.11 -5.77 -6.34
CA SER A 190 -19.40 -5.11 -6.26
C SER A 190 -20.29 -5.29 -7.51
N GLY A 191 -19.81 -5.91 -8.59
CA GLY A 191 -20.54 -5.97 -9.84
C GLY A 191 -20.83 -4.58 -10.42
N ALA A 192 -19.83 -3.69 -10.40
CA ALA A 192 -19.96 -2.34 -10.92
C ALA A 192 -20.27 -2.35 -12.42
N THR A 193 -21.06 -1.40 -12.89
CA THR A 193 -21.40 -1.22 -14.31
C THR A 193 -20.21 -0.70 -15.11
N GLY A 194 -19.28 0.00 -14.45
CA GLY A 194 -18.06 0.50 -15.07
C GLY A 194 -16.97 0.70 -14.03
N ILE A 195 -15.72 0.55 -14.47
CA ILE A 195 -14.53 0.77 -13.63
C ILE A 195 -13.56 1.63 -14.42
N ALA A 196 -13.11 2.72 -13.81
CA ALA A 196 -12.14 3.64 -14.41
C ALA A 196 -10.85 3.66 -13.56
N VAL A 197 -9.72 3.29 -14.17
CA VAL A 197 -8.38 3.29 -13.58
C VAL A 197 -7.40 4.02 -14.50
N GLY A 198 -6.32 4.55 -13.94
CA GLY A 198 -5.36 5.35 -14.71
C GLY A 198 -4.47 4.54 -15.66
N GLU A 199 -4.26 3.26 -15.36
CA GLU A 199 -3.36 2.37 -16.11
C GLU A 199 -3.97 1.84 -17.40
N ILE A 200 -5.30 1.90 -17.52
CA ILE A 200 -6.03 1.34 -18.66
C ILE A 200 -6.90 2.44 -19.28
N PRO A 201 -6.83 2.64 -20.60
CA PRO A 201 -7.66 3.63 -21.28
C PRO A 201 -9.15 3.39 -21.02
N PHE A 202 -9.82 4.40 -20.48
CA PHE A 202 -11.24 4.34 -20.17
C PHE A 202 -12.08 4.93 -21.30
N ASN A 203 -13.02 4.14 -21.82
CA ASN A 203 -13.95 4.57 -22.86
C ASN A 203 -15.28 5.04 -22.25
N LYS A 204 -15.41 6.35 -22.06
CA LYS A 204 -16.61 6.98 -21.49
C LYS A 204 -17.86 6.75 -22.37
N GLU A 205 -17.73 6.79 -23.68
CA GLU A 205 -18.84 6.59 -24.61
C GLU A 205 -19.37 5.15 -24.52
N GLU A 206 -18.50 4.16 -24.46
CA GLU A 206 -18.87 2.76 -24.24
C GLU A 206 -19.63 2.57 -22.93
N LEU A 207 -19.18 3.21 -21.83
CA LEU A 207 -19.89 3.17 -20.56
C LEU A 207 -21.30 3.75 -20.67
N ILE A 208 -21.44 4.94 -21.28
CA ILE A 208 -22.74 5.61 -21.43
C ILE A 208 -23.70 4.76 -22.26
N ASN A 209 -23.25 4.25 -23.39
CA ASN A 209 -24.03 3.36 -24.24
C ASN A 209 -24.50 2.08 -23.50
N ARG A 210 -23.63 1.53 -22.65
CA ARG A 210 -23.95 0.39 -21.78
C ARG A 210 -25.04 0.75 -20.76
N ILE A 211 -24.91 1.88 -20.07
CA ILE A 211 -25.92 2.37 -19.12
C ILE A 211 -27.28 2.52 -19.80
N GLU A 212 -27.34 3.15 -20.97
CA GLU A 212 -28.58 3.32 -21.73
C GLU A 212 -29.17 1.98 -22.13
N ALA A 213 -28.35 1.06 -22.64
CA ALA A 213 -28.84 -0.27 -23.08
C ALA A 213 -29.39 -1.07 -21.88
N LEU A 214 -28.75 -1.03 -20.74
CA LEU A 214 -29.21 -1.71 -19.52
C LEU A 214 -30.47 -1.03 -18.94
N SER A 215 -30.55 0.29 -18.98
CA SER A 215 -31.76 1.04 -18.58
C SER A 215 -32.97 0.69 -19.42
N LYS A 216 -32.79 0.61 -20.74
CA LYS A 216 -33.87 0.14 -21.69
C LYS A 216 -34.32 -1.29 -21.39
N LYS A 217 -33.46 -2.13 -20.81
CA LYS A 217 -33.83 -3.50 -20.36
C LYS A 217 -34.45 -3.54 -18.95
N GLY A 218 -34.68 -2.38 -18.33
CA GLY A 218 -35.35 -2.28 -17.03
C GLY A 218 -34.41 -2.24 -15.83
N ARG A 219 -33.05 -2.16 -16.01
CA ARG A 219 -32.12 -1.96 -14.91
C ARG A 219 -32.27 -0.56 -14.35
N ARG A 220 -32.42 -0.45 -13.02
CA ARG A 220 -32.77 0.80 -12.35
C ARG A 220 -31.59 1.48 -11.64
N HIS A 221 -30.52 0.75 -11.36
CA HIS A 221 -29.36 1.29 -10.62
C HIS A 221 -28.06 0.99 -11.34
N PHE A 222 -27.10 1.89 -11.21
CA PHE A 222 -25.79 1.80 -11.82
C PHE A 222 -24.74 2.25 -10.82
N ILE A 223 -23.67 1.47 -10.68
CA ILE A 223 -22.51 1.79 -9.87
C ILE A 223 -21.29 1.85 -10.78
N ILE A 224 -20.56 2.95 -10.71
CA ILE A 224 -19.27 3.13 -11.39
C ILE A 224 -18.22 3.36 -10.30
N ILE A 225 -17.10 2.67 -10.39
CA ILE A 225 -15.97 2.88 -9.48
C ILE A 225 -14.82 3.51 -10.24
N ALA A 226 -14.26 4.60 -9.69
CA ALA A 226 -13.17 5.34 -10.30
C ALA A 226 -12.01 5.52 -9.30
N SER A 227 -10.77 5.33 -9.78
CA SER A 227 -9.57 5.61 -8.99
C SER A 227 -9.34 7.12 -8.85
N GLU A 228 -8.93 7.59 -7.65
CA GLU A 228 -8.54 9.00 -7.42
C GLU A 228 -7.41 9.47 -8.32
N GLY A 229 -6.59 8.55 -8.84
CA GLY A 229 -5.46 8.85 -9.72
C GLY A 229 -5.84 9.43 -11.09
N LEU A 230 -7.12 9.38 -11.48
CA LEU A 230 -7.62 9.94 -12.72
C LEU A 230 -7.72 11.47 -12.72
N GLY A 231 -7.71 12.10 -11.55
CA GLY A 231 -7.73 13.55 -11.39
C GLY A 231 -8.75 14.02 -10.36
N ALA A 232 -8.50 15.19 -9.78
CA ALA A 232 -9.26 15.71 -8.64
C ALA A 232 -10.75 15.96 -8.93
N THR A 233 -11.12 16.25 -10.18
CA THR A 233 -12.50 16.55 -10.63
C THR A 233 -13.12 15.45 -11.48
N TYR A 234 -12.33 14.46 -11.86
CA TYR A 234 -12.74 13.43 -12.83
C TYR A 234 -14.05 12.74 -12.48
N THR A 235 -14.21 12.32 -11.24
CA THR A 235 -15.39 11.58 -10.76
C THR A 235 -16.65 12.44 -10.81
N GLU A 236 -16.54 13.72 -10.46
CA GLU A 236 -17.63 14.70 -10.50
C GLU A 236 -18.03 15.04 -11.93
N GLU A 237 -17.03 15.23 -12.80
CA GLU A 237 -17.24 15.48 -14.24
C GLU A 237 -17.89 14.27 -14.91
N LEU A 238 -17.43 13.05 -14.62
CA LEU A 238 -18.01 11.83 -15.13
C LEU A 238 -19.48 11.68 -14.72
N ALA A 239 -19.81 11.97 -13.44
CA ALA A 239 -21.19 11.92 -12.96
C ALA A 239 -22.08 12.95 -13.66
N THR A 240 -21.55 14.15 -13.88
CA THR A 240 -22.26 15.23 -14.61
C THR A 240 -22.53 14.85 -16.07
N ASP A 241 -21.54 14.27 -16.73
CA ASP A 241 -21.68 13.85 -18.14
C ASP A 241 -22.68 12.71 -18.28
N ILE A 242 -22.64 11.70 -17.41
CA ILE A 242 -23.62 10.61 -17.41
C ILE A 242 -25.03 11.15 -17.24
N GLN A 243 -25.26 12.02 -16.25
CA GLN A 243 -26.59 12.63 -16.03
C GLN A 243 -27.06 13.43 -17.22
N LYS A 244 -26.18 14.26 -17.81
CA LYS A 244 -26.51 15.12 -18.96
C LYS A 244 -26.90 14.31 -20.20
N ILE A 245 -26.20 13.21 -20.45
CA ILE A 245 -26.41 12.42 -21.69
C ILE A 245 -27.58 11.44 -21.53
N THR A 246 -27.64 10.72 -20.40
CA THR A 246 -28.63 9.65 -20.19
C THR A 246 -29.93 10.13 -19.55
N GLY A 247 -29.95 11.32 -18.93
CA GLY A 247 -31.07 11.80 -18.12
C GLY A 247 -31.23 11.09 -16.77
N ILE A 248 -30.38 10.12 -16.42
CA ILE A 248 -30.44 9.39 -15.15
C ILE A 248 -29.84 10.27 -14.04
N ASP A 249 -30.59 10.45 -12.94
CA ASP A 249 -30.06 11.16 -11.75
C ASP A 249 -28.76 10.49 -11.28
N THR A 250 -27.64 11.18 -11.46
CA THR A 250 -26.31 10.63 -11.19
C THR A 250 -25.64 11.43 -10.07
N ARG A 251 -25.13 10.72 -9.09
CA ARG A 251 -24.42 11.31 -7.94
C ARG A 251 -22.99 10.81 -7.90
N PHE A 252 -22.11 11.60 -7.33
CA PHE A 252 -20.77 11.13 -7.01
C PHE A 252 -20.56 11.01 -5.50
N ALA A 253 -19.71 10.09 -5.10
CA ALA A 253 -19.29 9.91 -3.72
C ALA A 253 -17.77 9.71 -3.68
N ARG A 254 -17.08 10.45 -2.81
CA ARG A 254 -15.64 10.33 -2.60
C ARG A 254 -15.40 9.71 -1.25
N LEU A 255 -14.89 8.47 -1.22
CA LEU A 255 -14.67 7.76 0.04
C LEU A 255 -13.43 8.28 0.80
N ALA A 256 -12.40 8.73 0.07
CA ALA A 256 -11.21 9.37 0.65
C ALA A 256 -10.61 8.60 1.86
N HIS A 257 -10.38 9.29 2.99
CA HIS A 257 -9.63 8.76 4.13
C HIS A 257 -10.39 7.73 4.99
N VAL A 258 -11.71 7.51 4.80
CA VAL A 258 -12.40 6.43 5.52
C VAL A 258 -11.83 5.06 5.20
N GLN A 259 -11.20 4.91 4.02
CA GLN A 259 -10.53 3.69 3.61
C GLN A 259 -9.23 3.39 4.37
N ARG A 260 -8.65 4.37 5.09
CA ARG A 260 -7.43 4.18 5.89
C ARG A 260 -7.71 3.67 7.29
N GLY A 261 -8.92 3.81 7.77
CA GLY A 261 -9.32 3.45 9.13
C GLY A 261 -9.93 2.06 9.24
N GLY A 262 -10.37 1.74 10.43
CA GLY A 262 -11.09 0.52 10.74
C GLY A 262 -10.23 -0.60 11.31
N ARG A 263 -10.91 -1.65 11.77
CA ARG A 263 -10.25 -2.84 12.31
C ARG A 263 -9.68 -3.66 11.17
N PRO A 264 -8.39 -4.05 11.22
CA PRO A 264 -7.81 -4.87 10.16
C PRO A 264 -8.53 -6.21 10.03
N THR A 265 -8.74 -6.64 8.80
CA THR A 265 -9.31 -7.95 8.47
C THR A 265 -8.41 -9.09 8.95
N ASN A 266 -8.92 -10.32 8.88
CA ASN A 266 -8.09 -11.50 9.15
C ASN A 266 -6.85 -11.54 8.25
N THR A 267 -7.00 -11.26 6.97
CA THR A 267 -5.91 -11.26 5.98
C THR A 267 -4.82 -10.28 6.38
N ASP A 268 -5.18 -9.03 6.64
CA ASP A 268 -4.21 -8.00 7.05
C ASP A 268 -3.49 -8.34 8.35
N ARG A 269 -4.19 -8.91 9.35
CA ARG A 269 -3.55 -9.32 10.61
C ARG A 269 -2.55 -10.45 10.41
N VAL A 270 -2.91 -11.46 9.63
CA VAL A 270 -2.06 -12.64 9.39
C VAL A 270 -0.84 -12.24 8.57
N VAL A 271 -1.03 -11.54 7.44
CA VAL A 271 0.07 -11.11 6.58
C VAL A 271 1.02 -10.17 7.33
N ALA A 272 0.47 -9.17 8.04
CA ALA A 272 1.28 -8.27 8.87
C ALA A 272 2.10 -9.00 9.95
N THR A 273 1.52 -10.04 10.56
CA THR A 273 2.22 -10.84 11.56
C THR A 273 3.37 -11.63 10.94
N LEU A 274 3.12 -12.29 9.82
CA LEU A 274 4.14 -13.06 9.11
C LEU A 274 5.27 -12.17 8.56
N MET A 275 4.92 -10.99 8.01
CA MET A 275 5.93 -10.04 7.52
C MET A 275 6.77 -9.47 8.66
N GLY A 276 6.15 -9.18 9.82
CA GLY A 276 6.87 -8.68 11.00
C GLY A 276 7.86 -9.69 11.57
N ASP A 277 7.47 -10.96 11.65
CA ASP A 277 8.35 -12.05 12.08
C ASP A 277 9.51 -12.24 11.10
N LYS A 278 9.21 -12.29 9.79
CA LYS A 278 10.22 -12.41 8.72
C LYS A 278 11.24 -11.28 8.73
N ALA A 279 10.81 -10.04 9.03
CA ALA A 279 11.71 -8.90 9.10
C ALA A 279 12.76 -9.06 10.22
N VAL A 280 12.35 -9.58 11.37
CA VAL A 280 13.26 -9.86 12.49
C VAL A 280 14.20 -11.02 12.15
N ASP A 281 13.70 -12.11 11.53
CA ASP A 281 14.53 -13.23 11.07
C ASP A 281 15.65 -12.75 10.14
N LEU A 282 15.33 -11.90 9.18
CA LEU A 282 16.31 -11.36 8.23
C LEU A 282 17.41 -10.56 8.94
N LEU A 283 17.06 -9.70 9.90
CA LEU A 283 18.06 -8.97 10.69
C LEU A 283 18.95 -9.93 11.48
N VAL A 284 18.37 -10.92 12.16
CA VAL A 284 19.14 -11.93 12.92
C VAL A 284 20.09 -12.72 12.03
N ASP A 285 19.65 -13.04 10.81
CA ASP A 285 20.50 -13.68 9.79
C ASP A 285 21.58 -12.75 9.21
N GLY A 286 21.65 -11.48 9.63
CA GLY A 286 22.57 -10.48 9.08
C GLY A 286 22.21 -10.02 7.67
N LYS A 287 20.96 -10.25 7.24
CA LYS A 287 20.43 -9.82 5.94
C LYS A 287 19.65 -8.52 6.14
N TYR A 288 19.99 -7.49 5.38
CA TYR A 288 19.37 -6.16 5.49
C TYR A 288 19.33 -5.47 4.11
N ASN A 289 18.77 -4.27 4.03
CA ASN A 289 18.44 -3.55 2.80
C ASN A 289 17.43 -4.31 1.93
N LEU A 290 16.51 -4.99 2.59
CA LEU A 290 15.48 -5.82 1.97
C LEU A 290 14.09 -5.27 2.28
N VAL A 291 13.17 -5.47 1.33
CA VAL A 291 11.73 -5.33 1.54
C VAL A 291 11.13 -6.72 1.71
N VAL A 292 10.42 -6.95 2.79
CA VAL A 292 9.61 -8.16 2.97
C VAL A 292 8.40 -8.07 2.03
N CYS A 293 8.17 -9.11 1.27
CA CYS A 293 7.13 -9.16 0.25
C CYS A 293 6.27 -10.41 0.42
N GLN A 294 5.07 -10.37 -0.13
CA GLN A 294 4.29 -11.57 -0.41
C GLN A 294 4.30 -11.81 -1.93
N LYS A 295 4.72 -12.99 -2.36
CA LYS A 295 4.67 -13.42 -3.75
C LYS A 295 4.04 -14.80 -3.86
N LYS A 296 2.98 -14.93 -4.66
CA LYS A 296 2.24 -16.20 -4.86
C LYS A 296 1.84 -16.86 -3.53
N GLY A 297 1.40 -16.03 -2.57
CA GLY A 297 0.97 -16.47 -1.24
C GLY A 297 2.11 -16.78 -0.25
N GLN A 298 3.38 -16.65 -0.63
CA GLN A 298 4.54 -16.91 0.23
C GLN A 298 5.21 -15.62 0.67
N ILE A 299 5.62 -15.55 1.95
CA ILE A 299 6.41 -14.45 2.46
C ILE A 299 7.88 -14.64 2.08
N CYS A 300 8.41 -13.69 1.34
CA CYS A 300 9.80 -13.63 0.88
C CYS A 300 10.40 -12.26 1.16
N ALA A 301 11.58 -11.99 0.62
CA ALA A 301 12.20 -10.68 0.67
C ALA A 301 12.97 -10.42 -0.63
N VAL A 302 13.01 -9.17 -1.05
CA VAL A 302 13.78 -8.71 -2.20
C VAL A 302 14.64 -7.51 -1.80
N GLU A 303 15.70 -7.24 -2.54
CA GLU A 303 16.53 -6.06 -2.33
C GLU A 303 15.71 -4.77 -2.53
N MET A 304 15.92 -3.75 -1.69
CA MET A 304 15.22 -2.47 -1.83
C MET A 304 15.49 -1.82 -3.19
N GLU A 305 16.69 -1.93 -3.70
CA GLU A 305 17.04 -1.39 -5.03
C GLU A 305 16.30 -2.11 -6.15
N TYR A 306 16.12 -3.43 -6.05
CA TYR A 306 15.27 -4.18 -6.98
C TYR A 306 13.82 -3.71 -6.93
N ALA A 307 13.27 -3.56 -5.72
CA ALA A 307 11.91 -3.09 -5.54
C ALA A 307 11.68 -1.70 -6.15
N PHE A 308 12.64 -0.78 -6.00
CA PHE A 308 12.57 0.55 -6.62
C PHE A 308 12.69 0.51 -8.14
N ALA A 309 13.61 -0.28 -8.67
CA ALA A 309 13.80 -0.43 -10.11
C ALA A 309 12.52 -0.99 -10.76
N LEU A 310 11.97 -2.05 -10.18
CA LEU A 310 10.73 -2.66 -10.65
C LEU A 310 9.56 -1.67 -10.61
N ASP A 311 9.41 -0.95 -9.49
CA ASP A 311 8.35 0.04 -9.32
C ASP A 311 8.42 1.17 -10.36
N ARG A 312 9.61 1.66 -10.68
CA ARG A 312 9.82 2.67 -11.72
C ARG A 312 9.45 2.15 -13.12
N ILE A 313 9.77 0.89 -13.42
CA ILE A 313 9.44 0.26 -14.71
C ILE A 313 7.94 0.03 -14.83
N VAL A 314 7.30 -0.54 -13.81
CA VAL A 314 5.85 -0.80 -13.78
C VAL A 314 5.06 0.49 -13.95
N LYS A 315 5.46 1.55 -13.24
CA LYS A 315 4.81 2.88 -13.27
C LYS A 315 5.23 3.76 -14.48
N GLY A 316 6.03 3.23 -15.42
CA GLY A 316 6.48 3.97 -16.60
C GLY A 316 7.36 5.20 -16.29
N LYS A 317 8.08 5.19 -15.16
CA LYS A 317 8.95 6.28 -14.70
C LYS A 317 10.44 6.01 -14.95
N ALA A 318 10.79 4.80 -15.34
CA ALA A 318 12.16 4.45 -15.72
C ALA A 318 12.42 4.93 -17.14
N THR A 319 13.58 5.59 -17.36
CA THR A 319 14.03 5.94 -18.71
C THR A 319 14.65 4.73 -19.40
N GLU A 320 14.70 4.75 -20.74
CA GLU A 320 15.35 3.68 -21.51
C GLU A 320 16.83 3.56 -21.16
N GLU A 321 17.51 4.66 -20.91
CA GLU A 321 18.91 4.68 -20.48
C GLU A 321 19.11 4.02 -19.13
N GLU A 322 18.24 4.30 -18.15
CA GLU A 322 18.26 3.62 -16.84
C GLU A 322 18.08 2.10 -17.00
N ILE A 323 17.11 1.68 -17.83
CA ILE A 323 16.83 0.25 -18.05
C ILE A 323 18.01 -0.43 -18.72
N LEU A 324 18.63 0.22 -19.70
CA LEU A 324 19.81 -0.31 -20.39
C LEU A 324 21.06 -0.33 -19.50
N GLY A 325 21.13 0.51 -18.49
CA GLY A 325 22.21 0.58 -17.51
C GLY A 325 22.28 -0.60 -16.54
N TYR A 326 21.19 -1.39 -16.39
CA TYR A 326 21.21 -2.57 -15.53
C TYR A 326 21.96 -3.75 -16.20
N GLU A 327 22.61 -4.58 -15.38
CA GLU A 327 23.20 -5.83 -15.83
C GLU A 327 22.17 -6.69 -16.58
N PRO A 328 22.56 -7.41 -17.66
CA PRO A 328 21.61 -8.07 -18.56
C PRO A 328 20.64 -9.03 -17.88
N GLU A 329 21.11 -9.86 -16.95
CA GLU A 329 20.25 -10.82 -16.22
C GLU A 329 19.29 -10.11 -15.27
N TYR A 330 19.77 -9.11 -14.54
CA TYR A 330 18.98 -8.29 -13.63
C TYR A 330 17.88 -7.51 -14.40
N ARG A 331 18.24 -6.92 -15.53
CA ARG A 331 17.30 -6.24 -16.43
C ARG A 331 16.22 -7.18 -16.96
N ALA A 332 16.62 -8.38 -17.41
CA ALA A 332 15.69 -9.38 -17.92
C ALA A 332 14.66 -9.80 -16.84
N ALA A 333 15.10 -10.00 -15.61
CA ALA A 333 14.23 -10.32 -14.49
C ALA A 333 13.24 -9.18 -14.20
N LEU A 334 13.69 -7.91 -14.12
CA LEU A 334 12.86 -6.75 -13.91
C LEU A 334 11.77 -6.58 -14.98
N LEU A 335 12.15 -6.72 -16.25
CA LEU A 335 11.21 -6.56 -17.37
C LEU A 335 10.18 -7.69 -17.39
N ALA A 336 10.59 -8.94 -17.16
CA ALA A 336 9.68 -10.08 -17.10
C ALA A 336 8.65 -9.93 -15.98
N GLU A 337 9.10 -9.54 -14.79
CA GLU A 337 8.20 -9.32 -13.64
C GLU A 337 7.27 -8.13 -13.88
N ALA A 338 7.76 -7.03 -14.47
CA ALA A 338 6.93 -5.88 -14.82
C ALA A 338 5.82 -6.23 -15.83
N GLU A 339 6.14 -7.07 -16.83
CA GLU A 339 5.14 -7.55 -17.78
C GLU A 339 4.11 -8.51 -17.12
N GLU A 340 4.53 -9.39 -16.20
CA GLU A 340 3.61 -10.25 -15.43
C GLU A 340 2.61 -9.40 -14.62
N ILE A 341 3.08 -8.33 -13.95
CA ILE A 341 2.24 -7.41 -13.18
C ILE A 341 1.21 -6.69 -14.09
N LYS A 342 1.66 -6.13 -15.22
CA LYS A 342 0.78 -5.45 -16.17
C LYS A 342 -0.25 -6.39 -16.79
N ALA A 343 0.18 -7.59 -17.19
CA ALA A 343 -0.70 -8.61 -17.73
C ALA A 343 -1.77 -9.04 -16.70
N GLY A 344 -1.39 -9.19 -15.43
CA GLY A 344 -2.31 -9.49 -14.33
C GLY A 344 -3.40 -8.44 -14.18
N MET A 345 -3.05 -7.15 -14.21
CA MET A 345 -4.02 -6.05 -14.13
C MET A 345 -4.95 -6.02 -15.35
N ASN A 346 -4.43 -6.20 -16.56
CA ASN A 346 -5.23 -6.25 -17.77
C ASN A 346 -6.22 -7.42 -17.75
N ASN A 347 -5.81 -8.60 -17.32
CA ASN A 347 -6.68 -9.77 -17.18
C ASN A 347 -7.83 -9.52 -16.19
N LEU A 348 -7.57 -8.89 -15.06
CA LEU A 348 -8.61 -8.51 -14.10
C LEU A 348 -9.61 -7.51 -14.72
N TYR A 349 -9.10 -6.54 -15.48
CA TYR A 349 -9.96 -5.56 -16.17
C TYR A 349 -10.85 -6.21 -17.25
N ASP A 350 -10.33 -7.17 -17.99
CA ASP A 350 -11.11 -7.91 -18.99
C ASP A 350 -12.22 -8.73 -18.34
N VAL A 351 -11.93 -9.39 -17.20
CA VAL A 351 -12.96 -10.05 -16.39
C VAL A 351 -14.02 -9.06 -15.93
N ALA A 352 -13.60 -7.88 -15.44
CA ALA A 352 -14.51 -6.84 -14.99
C ALA A 352 -15.46 -6.36 -16.11
N LYS A 353 -14.94 -6.19 -17.34
CA LYS A 353 -15.76 -5.83 -18.52
C LYS A 353 -16.84 -6.87 -18.82
N ILE A 354 -16.49 -8.16 -18.75
CA ILE A 354 -17.43 -9.25 -18.98
C ILE A 354 -18.53 -9.26 -17.91
N MET A 355 -18.16 -9.07 -16.64
CA MET A 355 -19.11 -9.12 -15.53
C MET A 355 -20.01 -7.87 -15.43
N ALA A 356 -19.68 -6.78 -16.10
CA ALA A 356 -20.45 -5.54 -16.11
C ALA A 356 -21.64 -5.55 -17.10
N LEU A 357 -21.85 -6.61 -17.89
CA LEU A 357 -22.89 -6.77 -18.91
C LEU A 357 -24.29 -6.98 -18.32
#